data_04c5dc03023bfd98e7fd5e7398f1ba56
#
_entry.id   04c5dc03023bfd98e7fd5e7398f1ba56
#
_cell.length_a   1.000
_cell.length_b   1.000
_cell.length_c   1.000
_cell.angle_alpha   90.00
_cell.angle_beta   90.00
_cell.angle_gamma   90.00
#
_symmetry.space_group_name_H-M   'P 1'
#
loop_
_entity.id
_entity.type
_entity.pdbx_description
1 polymer ?
#
loop_
_entity_poly.entity_id
_entity_poly.type
_entity_poly.pdbx_seq_one_letter_code
_entity_poly.pdbx_strand_id
1 'polypeptide(L)'
;NVISGKDKALQKRIIEEGKDSKADLYITADAGRLGAFQAKGMFQRGASSKAIKAAVPSNFRTAYWTGIAKRARIIYYSPERVSASELKGMTYESLADPKWKGKVVIRKSNNVYNQSLVASLIKNNGKKATAEWAKGVVANMARDSKGNDRAQILAVAAGEADLAVANTYYLALMLSGKKGPEQQAAAKKVKPFFPNQDGRGTHMN
;
A
#
# COMPACT_ATOMS: atom_id res chain seq x y z
N ASN A 1 21.62 -4.59 19.86
CA ASN A 1 20.53 -3.71 20.34
C ASN A 1 19.54 -3.43 19.22
N VAL A 2 18.21 -3.44 19.54
CA VAL A 2 17.15 -3.08 18.60
C VAL A 2 16.47 -1.81 19.10
N ILE A 3 16.39 -0.80 18.24
CA ILE A 3 15.66 0.43 18.53
C ILE A 3 14.41 0.44 17.64
N SER A 4 13.24 0.45 18.24
CA SER A 4 11.95 0.49 17.55
C SER A 4 11.29 1.85 17.68
N GLY A 5 10.64 2.32 16.62
CA GLY A 5 9.99 3.62 16.64
C GLY A 5 9.19 3.90 15.36
N LYS A 6 8.63 5.11 15.26
CA LYS A 6 8.00 5.59 14.03
C LYS A 6 9.08 5.79 12.96
N ASP A 7 8.85 5.27 11.74
CA ASP A 7 9.82 5.34 10.63
C ASP A 7 10.43 6.72 10.42
N LYS A 8 9.60 7.78 10.40
CA LYS A 8 10.11 9.16 10.21
C LYS A 8 11.07 9.59 11.32
N ALA A 9 10.83 9.18 12.56
CA ALA A 9 11.69 9.52 13.69
C ALA A 9 13.01 8.76 13.61
N LEU A 10 12.97 7.46 13.26
CA LEU A 10 14.19 6.66 13.08
C LEU A 10 15.03 7.17 11.91
N GLN A 11 14.41 7.51 10.79
CA GLN A 11 15.11 8.10 9.65
C GLN A 11 15.76 9.43 10.02
N LYS A 12 15.01 10.34 10.69
CA LYS A 12 15.52 11.63 11.13
C LYS A 12 16.75 11.43 12.01
N ARG A 13 16.64 10.55 13.00
CA ARG A 13 17.75 10.22 13.92
C ARG A 13 19.00 9.78 13.17
N ILE A 14 18.90 8.78 12.27
CA ILE A 14 20.06 8.28 11.51
C ILE A 14 20.66 9.39 10.64
N ILE A 15 19.85 10.27 10.04
CA ILE A 15 20.33 11.40 9.24
C ILE A 15 21.08 12.42 10.12
N GLU A 16 20.55 12.73 11.31
CA GLU A 16 21.17 13.67 12.26
C GLU A 16 22.47 13.14 12.86
N GLU A 17 22.52 11.83 13.17
CA GLU A 17 23.73 11.15 13.63
C GLU A 17 24.80 11.07 12.52
N GLY A 18 24.40 11.02 11.25
CA GLY A 18 25.29 11.00 10.09
C GLY A 18 26.33 9.86 10.15
N LYS A 19 27.62 10.21 10.11
CA LYS A 19 28.74 9.24 10.18
C LYS A 19 28.89 8.60 11.55
N ASP A 20 28.38 9.23 12.60
CA ASP A 20 28.45 8.74 13.98
C ASP A 20 27.28 7.81 14.32
N SER A 21 26.39 7.56 13.37
CA SER A 21 25.28 6.64 13.57
C SER A 21 25.78 5.22 13.84
N LYS A 22 25.25 4.63 14.90
CA LYS A 22 25.52 3.24 15.30
C LYS A 22 24.53 2.24 14.70
N ALA A 23 23.74 2.66 13.70
CA ALA A 23 22.77 1.82 13.04
C ALA A 23 23.43 0.97 11.95
N ASP A 24 23.62 -0.32 12.20
CA ASP A 24 24.10 -1.29 11.20
C ASP A 24 23.03 -1.66 10.17
N LEU A 25 21.76 -1.73 10.61
CA LEU A 25 20.62 -2.10 9.78
C LEU A 25 19.44 -1.16 10.02
N TYR A 26 18.79 -0.77 8.92
CA TYR A 26 17.52 -0.06 8.95
C TYR A 26 16.42 -0.90 8.28
N ILE A 27 15.40 -1.29 9.05
CA ILE A 27 14.27 -2.08 8.57
C ILE A 27 13.03 -1.20 8.56
N THR A 28 12.40 -1.08 7.42
CA THR A 28 11.19 -0.27 7.24
C THR A 28 10.21 -0.90 6.26
N ALA A 29 9.00 -0.38 6.23
CA ALA A 29 7.99 -0.75 5.27
C ALA A 29 8.00 0.18 4.07
N ASP A 30 7.85 -0.41 2.86
CA ASP A 30 7.74 0.26 1.56
C ASP A 30 9.08 0.70 0.94
N ALA A 31 9.29 0.27 -0.31
CA ALA A 31 10.48 0.57 -1.10
C ALA A 31 10.67 2.09 -1.34
N GLY A 32 9.60 2.88 -1.32
CA GLY A 32 9.69 4.34 -1.46
C GLY A 32 10.49 4.99 -0.35
N ARG A 33 10.39 4.48 0.90
CA ARG A 33 11.21 4.94 2.02
C ARG A 33 12.68 4.55 1.85
N LEU A 34 12.94 3.32 1.42
CA LEU A 34 14.29 2.84 1.17
C LEU A 34 14.95 3.63 0.03
N GLY A 35 14.23 3.88 -1.06
CA GLY A 35 14.69 4.70 -2.18
C GLY A 35 15.02 6.14 -1.77
N ALA A 36 14.15 6.76 -0.97
CA ALA A 36 14.40 8.11 -0.46
C ALA A 36 15.62 8.18 0.47
N PHE A 37 15.85 7.13 1.26
CA PHE A 37 17.01 7.04 2.15
C PHE A 37 18.30 6.77 1.38
N GLN A 38 18.23 5.92 0.34
CA GLN A 38 19.33 5.70 -0.61
C GLN A 38 19.72 6.99 -1.35
N ALA A 39 18.74 7.78 -1.81
CA ALA A 39 18.99 9.04 -2.51
C ALA A 39 19.73 10.09 -1.65
N LYS A 40 19.69 9.94 -0.32
CA LYS A 40 20.46 10.75 0.64
C LYS A 40 21.83 10.17 0.97
N GLY A 41 22.25 9.10 0.30
CA GLY A 41 23.54 8.45 0.54
C GLY A 41 23.65 7.73 1.89
N MET A 42 22.53 7.39 2.53
CA MET A 42 22.50 6.83 3.89
C MET A 42 22.74 5.31 3.94
N PHE A 43 22.89 4.66 2.80
CA PHE A 43 23.17 3.23 2.72
C PHE A 43 24.55 2.95 2.11
N GLN A 44 25.24 1.95 2.65
CA GLN A 44 26.43 1.38 2.03
C GLN A 44 26.03 0.38 0.93
N ARG A 45 26.91 0.22 -0.07
CA ARG A 45 26.78 -0.85 -1.06
C ARG A 45 27.07 -2.20 -0.42
N GLY A 46 26.51 -3.26 -0.99
CA GLY A 46 26.79 -4.64 -0.53
C GLY A 46 25.59 -5.35 0.10
N ALA A 47 24.40 -4.76 0.05
CA ALA A 47 23.19 -5.32 0.66
C ALA A 47 22.72 -6.68 0.06
N SER A 48 23.40 -7.23 -0.96
CA SER A 48 22.97 -8.43 -1.65
C SER A 48 24.11 -9.44 -1.85
N SER A 49 24.11 -10.49 -1.04
CA SER A 49 24.94 -11.68 -1.25
C SER A 49 24.46 -12.50 -2.46
N LYS A 50 25.24 -13.51 -2.89
CA LYS A 50 24.82 -14.45 -3.96
C LYS A 50 23.52 -15.16 -3.60
N ALA A 51 23.34 -15.57 -2.35
CA ALA A 51 22.11 -16.21 -1.86
C ALA A 51 20.89 -15.27 -1.93
N ILE A 52 21.04 -14.00 -1.49
CA ILE A 52 19.98 -12.99 -1.60
C ILE A 52 19.61 -12.75 -3.06
N LYS A 53 20.59 -12.65 -3.96
CA LYS A 53 20.34 -12.45 -5.40
C LYS A 53 19.56 -13.60 -6.03
N ALA A 54 19.79 -14.82 -5.56
CA ALA A 54 19.05 -16.00 -6.01
C ALA A 54 17.59 -16.02 -5.46
N ALA A 55 17.39 -15.60 -4.22
CA ALA A 55 16.10 -15.69 -3.53
C ALA A 55 15.18 -14.50 -3.79
N VAL A 56 15.72 -13.28 -4.02
CA VAL A 56 14.93 -12.05 -4.16
C VAL A 56 14.99 -11.54 -5.60
N PRO A 57 13.86 -11.40 -6.30
CA PRO A 57 13.80 -10.86 -7.66
C PRO A 57 14.44 -9.45 -7.75
N SER A 58 15.01 -9.12 -8.90
CA SER A 58 15.77 -7.89 -9.11
C SER A 58 14.97 -6.60 -8.88
N ASN A 59 13.66 -6.62 -9.13
CA ASN A 59 12.76 -5.50 -8.88
C ASN A 59 12.46 -5.24 -7.40
N PHE A 60 12.84 -6.17 -6.50
CA PHE A 60 12.71 -6.02 -5.04
C PHE A 60 14.04 -5.87 -4.30
N ARG A 61 15.11 -5.53 -5.01
CA ARG A 61 16.43 -5.26 -4.44
C ARG A 61 17.23 -4.27 -5.26
N THR A 62 18.18 -3.63 -4.61
CA THR A 62 19.21 -2.79 -5.25
C THR A 62 20.59 -3.20 -4.73
N ALA A 63 21.63 -2.45 -5.08
CA ALA A 63 22.93 -2.62 -4.44
C ALA A 63 22.96 -2.17 -2.97
N TYR A 64 21.92 -1.50 -2.49
CA TYR A 64 21.87 -0.81 -1.20
C TYR A 64 20.82 -1.37 -0.23
N TRP A 65 19.79 -2.00 -0.73
CA TRP A 65 18.71 -2.59 0.11
C TRP A 65 18.08 -3.80 -0.56
N THR A 66 17.42 -4.61 0.25
CA THR A 66 16.74 -5.84 -0.16
C THR A 66 15.38 -5.94 0.49
N GLY A 67 14.35 -6.25 -0.29
CA GLY A 67 13.01 -6.57 0.20
C GLY A 67 13.01 -7.94 0.88
N ILE A 68 12.53 -7.99 2.11
CA ILE A 68 12.40 -9.25 2.89
C ILE A 68 10.97 -9.76 2.95
N ALA A 69 10.00 -8.92 2.62
CA ALA A 69 8.59 -9.27 2.51
C ALA A 69 7.90 -8.35 1.50
N LYS A 70 6.87 -8.85 0.85
CA LYS A 70 6.03 -8.08 -0.08
C LYS A 70 4.57 -8.19 0.30
N ARG A 71 3.79 -7.15 -0.01
CA ARG A 71 2.34 -7.11 0.17
C ARG A 71 1.71 -6.39 -1.00
N ALA A 72 0.51 -6.81 -1.38
CA ALA A 72 -0.23 -6.16 -2.42
C ALA A 72 -1.12 -5.05 -1.83
N ARG A 73 -1.23 -3.95 -2.54
CA ARG A 73 -2.23 -2.93 -2.29
C ARG A 73 -3.41 -3.21 -3.19
N ILE A 74 -4.50 -3.69 -2.65
CA ILE A 74 -5.62 -4.26 -3.40
C ILE A 74 -6.90 -3.47 -3.17
N ILE A 75 -7.96 -3.86 -3.88
CA ILE A 75 -9.32 -3.38 -3.66
C ILE A 75 -10.05 -4.41 -2.80
N TYR A 76 -10.71 -3.96 -1.75
CA TYR A 76 -11.70 -4.75 -1.00
C TYR A 76 -13.08 -4.29 -1.40
N TYR A 77 -14.03 -5.22 -1.48
CA TYR A 77 -15.39 -4.92 -1.88
C TYR A 77 -16.42 -5.69 -1.06
N SER A 78 -17.64 -5.18 -1.01
CA SER A 78 -18.79 -5.89 -0.47
C SER A 78 -19.40 -6.79 -1.54
N PRO A 79 -19.40 -8.12 -1.37
CA PRO A 79 -20.02 -9.02 -2.35
C PRO A 79 -21.56 -8.92 -2.40
N GLU A 80 -22.16 -8.27 -1.41
CA GLU A 80 -23.62 -8.00 -1.38
C GLU A 80 -24.00 -6.79 -2.24
N ARG A 81 -23.07 -5.86 -2.50
CA ARG A 81 -23.34 -4.59 -3.20
C ARG A 81 -22.58 -4.43 -4.51
N VAL A 82 -21.54 -5.24 -4.72
CA VAL A 82 -20.75 -5.23 -5.95
C VAL A 82 -20.63 -6.66 -6.47
N SER A 83 -21.12 -6.90 -7.66
CA SER A 83 -21.07 -8.21 -8.30
C SER A 83 -19.69 -8.52 -8.88
N ALA A 84 -19.39 -9.79 -9.07
CA ALA A 84 -18.13 -10.22 -9.71
C ALA A 84 -18.04 -9.72 -11.17
N SER A 85 -19.17 -9.55 -11.87
CA SER A 85 -19.23 -9.01 -13.23
C SER A 85 -18.82 -7.54 -13.30
N GLU A 86 -19.16 -6.72 -12.29
CA GLU A 86 -18.74 -5.32 -12.21
C GLU A 86 -17.25 -5.14 -11.99
N LEU A 87 -16.59 -6.16 -11.40
CA LEU A 87 -15.16 -6.18 -11.14
C LEU A 87 -14.34 -6.77 -12.30
N LYS A 88 -14.99 -7.42 -13.27
CA LYS A 88 -14.26 -8.03 -14.39
C LYS A 88 -13.46 -6.99 -15.15
N GLY A 89 -12.14 -7.23 -15.28
CA GLY A 89 -11.21 -6.29 -15.94
C GLY A 89 -10.94 -4.99 -15.16
N MET A 90 -11.40 -4.87 -13.91
CA MET A 90 -11.22 -3.66 -13.12
C MET A 90 -9.75 -3.40 -12.81
N THR A 91 -9.36 -2.15 -13.00
CA THR A 91 -8.02 -1.62 -12.71
C THR A 91 -8.07 -0.59 -11.58
N TYR A 92 -6.91 -0.07 -11.15
CA TYR A 92 -6.92 1.09 -10.26
C TYR A 92 -7.52 2.31 -10.93
N GLU A 93 -7.31 2.43 -12.24
CA GLU A 93 -7.83 3.52 -13.06
C GLU A 93 -9.37 3.53 -13.05
N SER A 94 -9.98 2.36 -13.00
CA SER A 94 -11.43 2.20 -12.90
C SER A 94 -12.06 2.81 -11.64
N LEU A 95 -11.27 3.05 -10.58
CA LEU A 95 -11.76 3.71 -9.36
C LEU A 95 -12.19 5.17 -9.60
N ALA A 96 -11.74 5.77 -10.69
CA ALA A 96 -12.13 7.13 -11.10
C ALA A 96 -13.40 7.17 -11.95
N ASP A 97 -13.97 6.02 -12.33
CA ASP A 97 -15.21 5.95 -13.11
C ASP A 97 -16.37 6.52 -12.27
N PRO A 98 -17.19 7.44 -12.82
CA PRO A 98 -18.34 8.03 -12.13
C PRO A 98 -19.36 7.04 -11.57
N LYS A 99 -19.43 5.82 -12.08
CA LYS A 99 -20.28 4.75 -11.52
C LYS A 99 -19.99 4.42 -10.05
N TRP A 100 -18.78 4.75 -9.58
CA TRP A 100 -18.35 4.57 -8.20
C TRP A 100 -18.56 5.79 -7.30
N LYS A 101 -19.32 6.80 -7.78
CA LYS A 101 -19.60 8.02 -6.99
C LYS A 101 -20.22 7.68 -5.64
N GLY A 102 -19.60 8.19 -4.56
CA GLY A 102 -20.03 7.92 -3.20
C GLY A 102 -19.77 6.49 -2.70
N LYS A 103 -18.93 5.70 -3.39
CA LYS A 103 -18.74 4.27 -3.10
C LYS A 103 -17.31 3.88 -2.72
N VAL A 104 -16.35 4.77 -2.84
CA VAL A 104 -14.92 4.48 -2.64
C VAL A 104 -14.44 5.05 -1.31
N VAL A 105 -13.66 4.26 -0.56
CA VAL A 105 -12.90 4.76 0.59
C VAL A 105 -11.44 4.41 0.45
N ILE A 106 -10.59 5.38 0.78
CA ILE A 106 -9.14 5.26 0.79
C ILE A 106 -8.56 6.10 1.92
N ARG A 107 -7.47 5.67 2.52
CA ARG A 107 -6.79 6.43 3.58
C ARG A 107 -6.14 7.70 3.04
N LYS A 108 -5.69 8.59 3.95
CA LYS A 108 -5.06 9.89 3.61
C LYS A 108 -3.89 9.74 2.63
N SER A 109 -3.76 10.69 1.70
CA SER A 109 -2.74 10.75 0.64
C SER A 109 -1.31 10.90 1.17
N ASN A 110 -1.11 11.44 2.38
CA ASN A 110 0.21 11.55 3.00
C ASN A 110 0.77 10.22 3.53
N ASN A 111 0.04 9.12 3.37
CA ASN A 111 0.51 7.80 3.75
C ASN A 111 1.37 7.19 2.63
N VAL A 112 2.50 6.59 3.02
CA VAL A 112 3.48 6.02 2.09
C VAL A 112 2.88 4.97 1.14
N TYR A 113 1.88 4.18 1.57
CA TYR A 113 1.27 3.16 0.70
C TYR A 113 0.45 3.76 -0.44
N ASN A 114 -0.26 4.89 -0.18
CA ASN A 114 -0.92 5.64 -1.24
C ASN A 114 0.09 6.34 -2.15
N GLN A 115 1.14 6.94 -1.56
CA GLN A 115 2.21 7.58 -2.33
C GLN A 115 2.92 6.59 -3.25
N SER A 116 3.18 5.37 -2.78
CA SER A 116 3.77 4.28 -3.55
C SER A 116 2.86 3.87 -4.72
N LEU A 117 1.55 3.69 -4.49
CA LEU A 117 0.59 3.41 -5.55
C LEU A 117 0.55 4.55 -6.59
N VAL A 118 0.45 5.80 -6.14
CA VAL A 118 0.43 6.97 -7.03
C VAL A 118 1.73 7.07 -7.84
N ALA A 119 2.89 6.82 -7.23
CA ALA A 119 4.17 6.78 -7.93
C ALA A 119 4.20 5.71 -9.03
N SER A 120 3.63 4.53 -8.76
CA SER A 120 3.47 3.47 -9.75
C SER A 120 2.57 3.90 -10.90
N LEU A 121 1.45 4.56 -10.62
CA LEU A 121 0.55 5.08 -11.66
C LEU A 121 1.21 6.19 -12.48
N ILE A 122 1.97 7.09 -11.86
CA ILE A 122 2.75 8.11 -12.57
C ILE A 122 3.76 7.48 -13.53
N LYS A 123 4.46 6.43 -13.07
CA LYS A 123 5.44 5.72 -13.90
C LYS A 123 4.80 5.08 -15.13
N ASN A 124 3.61 4.52 -14.97
CA ASN A 124 2.93 3.77 -16.02
C ASN A 124 2.04 4.64 -16.93
N ASN A 125 1.40 5.66 -16.40
CA ASN A 125 0.37 6.46 -17.09
C ASN A 125 0.78 7.92 -17.31
N GLY A 126 1.89 8.36 -16.69
CA GLY A 126 2.32 9.76 -16.68
C GLY A 126 1.60 10.62 -15.63
N LYS A 127 2.19 11.79 -15.35
CA LYS A 127 1.71 12.70 -14.28
C LYS A 127 0.30 13.23 -14.55
N LYS A 128 0.01 13.65 -15.81
CA LYS A 128 -1.28 14.26 -16.17
C LYS A 128 -2.43 13.27 -15.97
N ALA A 129 -2.34 12.07 -16.55
CA ALA A 129 -3.37 11.05 -16.42
C ALA A 129 -3.57 10.62 -14.95
N THR A 130 -2.49 10.50 -14.18
CA THR A 130 -2.58 10.16 -12.74
C THR A 130 -3.21 11.27 -11.92
N ALA A 131 -3.00 12.54 -12.28
CA ALA A 131 -3.66 13.66 -11.60
C ALA A 131 -5.18 13.65 -11.86
N GLU A 132 -5.61 13.40 -13.10
CA GLU A 132 -7.04 13.28 -13.43
C GLU A 132 -7.66 12.05 -12.73
N TRP A 133 -6.96 10.92 -12.70
CA TRP A 133 -7.37 9.77 -11.91
C TRP A 133 -7.57 10.11 -10.44
N ALA A 134 -6.63 10.83 -9.82
CA ALA A 134 -6.73 11.21 -8.42
C ALA A 134 -7.93 12.11 -8.15
N LYS A 135 -8.25 13.05 -9.05
CA LYS A 135 -9.47 13.88 -8.98
C LYS A 135 -10.73 13.01 -9.05
N GLY A 136 -10.77 12.07 -9.99
CA GLY A 136 -11.90 11.15 -10.14
C GLY A 136 -12.10 10.27 -8.90
N VAL A 137 -11.02 9.72 -8.33
CA VAL A 137 -11.10 8.96 -7.07
C VAL A 137 -11.64 9.82 -5.93
N VAL A 138 -11.18 11.07 -5.80
CA VAL A 138 -11.68 12.00 -4.77
C VAL A 138 -13.17 12.30 -4.98
N ALA A 139 -13.61 12.50 -6.22
CA ALA A 139 -15.02 12.73 -6.55
C ALA A 139 -15.91 11.50 -6.23
N ASN A 140 -15.33 10.30 -6.24
CA ASN A 140 -16.02 9.04 -5.96
C ASN A 140 -15.95 8.62 -4.49
N MET A 141 -15.29 9.39 -3.63
CA MET A 141 -15.19 9.03 -2.22
C MET A 141 -16.55 9.11 -1.51
N ALA A 142 -16.85 8.07 -0.71
CA ALA A 142 -18.03 8.03 0.14
C ALA A 142 -17.94 8.99 1.33
N ARG A 143 -16.73 9.33 1.73
CA ARG A 143 -16.43 10.26 2.83
C ARG A 143 -14.99 10.76 2.76
N ASP A 144 -14.66 11.75 3.52
CA ASP A 144 -13.30 12.22 3.73
C ASP A 144 -12.36 11.10 4.22
N SER A 145 -11.12 11.14 3.76
CA SER A 145 -10.10 10.16 4.14
C SER A 145 -9.80 10.23 5.63
N LYS A 146 -10.09 9.17 6.37
CA LYS A 146 -9.79 9.02 7.81
C LYS A 146 -9.32 7.61 8.13
N GLY A 147 -8.56 7.47 9.20
CA GLY A 147 -8.09 6.18 9.71
C GLY A 147 -7.02 5.50 8.84
N ASN A 148 -6.70 4.28 9.20
CA ASN A 148 -5.76 3.42 8.49
C ASN A 148 -6.49 2.46 7.51
N ASP A 149 -5.77 1.52 6.89
CA ASP A 149 -6.35 0.57 5.94
C ASP A 149 -7.44 -0.31 6.56
N ARG A 150 -7.34 -0.69 7.86
CA ARG A 150 -8.44 -1.41 8.55
C ARG A 150 -9.72 -0.58 8.61
N ALA A 151 -9.59 0.72 8.87
CA ALA A 151 -10.76 1.60 8.91
C ALA A 151 -11.47 1.68 7.55
N GLN A 152 -10.75 1.50 6.44
CA GLN A 152 -11.35 1.43 5.12
C GLN A 152 -12.11 0.10 4.92
N ILE A 153 -11.51 -1.02 5.34
CA ILE A 153 -12.14 -2.35 5.29
C ILE A 153 -13.41 -2.37 6.16
N LEU A 154 -13.34 -1.81 7.36
CA LEU A 154 -14.50 -1.69 8.27
C LEU A 154 -15.62 -0.83 7.68
N ALA A 155 -15.29 0.25 6.98
CA ALA A 155 -16.26 1.11 6.31
C ALA A 155 -17.06 0.34 5.23
N VAL A 156 -16.37 -0.50 4.44
CA VAL A 156 -17.04 -1.37 3.45
C VAL A 156 -17.91 -2.41 4.16
N ALA A 157 -17.41 -3.05 5.21
CA ALA A 157 -18.17 -4.04 5.98
C ALA A 157 -19.41 -3.47 6.65
N ALA A 158 -19.37 -2.18 7.01
CA ALA A 158 -20.49 -1.44 7.63
C ALA A 158 -21.48 -0.83 6.60
N GLY A 159 -21.21 -0.91 5.30
CA GLY A 159 -22.07 -0.33 4.27
C GLY A 159 -21.82 1.18 4.01
N GLU A 160 -20.77 1.77 4.61
CA GLU A 160 -20.41 3.18 4.41
C GLU A 160 -19.83 3.42 2.99
N ALA A 161 -19.27 2.36 2.37
CA ALA A 161 -18.74 2.36 1.00
C ALA A 161 -18.82 0.95 0.41
N ASP A 162 -18.68 0.84 -0.91
CA ASP A 162 -18.69 -0.44 -1.60
C ASP A 162 -17.28 -0.96 -1.89
N LEU A 163 -16.31 -0.06 -2.05
CA LEU A 163 -14.93 -0.35 -2.40
C LEU A 163 -13.95 0.32 -1.43
N ALA A 164 -12.89 -0.40 -1.05
CA ALA A 164 -11.80 0.15 -0.24
C ALA A 164 -10.43 -0.21 -0.83
N VAL A 165 -9.50 0.74 -0.87
CA VAL A 165 -8.09 0.45 -1.23
C VAL A 165 -7.28 0.24 0.03
N ALA A 166 -6.73 -0.96 0.21
CA ALA A 166 -5.95 -1.33 1.39
C ALA A 166 -4.93 -2.44 1.10
N ASN A 167 -3.94 -2.59 1.97
CA ASN A 167 -2.94 -3.65 1.85
C ASN A 167 -3.49 -5.00 2.33
N THR A 168 -3.02 -6.09 1.70
CA THR A 168 -3.49 -7.47 1.93
C THR A 168 -3.42 -7.93 3.38
N TYR A 169 -2.36 -7.61 4.09
CA TYR A 169 -2.13 -8.11 5.45
C TYR A 169 -3.14 -7.60 6.49
N TYR A 170 -3.84 -6.48 6.21
CA TYR A 170 -4.84 -5.97 7.14
C TYR A 170 -6.04 -6.89 7.26
N LEU A 171 -6.56 -7.40 6.14
CA LEU A 171 -7.66 -8.38 6.16
C LEU A 171 -7.24 -9.68 6.83
N ALA A 172 -6.06 -10.19 6.50
CA ALA A 172 -5.52 -11.41 7.12
C ALA A 172 -5.43 -11.27 8.66
N LEU A 173 -4.95 -10.12 9.14
CA LEU A 173 -4.86 -9.82 10.57
C LEU A 173 -6.25 -9.71 11.23
N MET A 174 -7.24 -9.16 10.54
CA MET A 174 -8.62 -9.09 11.06
C MET A 174 -9.25 -10.48 11.11
N LEU A 175 -9.12 -11.28 10.04
CA LEU A 175 -9.64 -12.64 9.97
C LEU A 175 -9.02 -13.57 11.02
N SER A 176 -7.76 -13.37 11.40
CA SER A 176 -7.09 -14.17 12.44
C SER A 176 -7.69 -14.00 13.86
N GLY A 177 -8.61 -13.07 14.05
CA GLY A 177 -9.18 -12.73 15.35
C GLY A 177 -8.28 -11.92 16.29
N LYS A 178 -7.01 -11.69 15.96
CA LYS A 178 -6.06 -10.91 16.78
C LYS A 178 -6.46 -9.45 17.00
N LYS A 179 -7.49 -8.98 16.32
CA LYS A 179 -8.06 -7.62 16.46
C LYS A 179 -9.43 -7.58 17.09
N GLY A 180 -9.84 -8.69 17.70
CA GLY A 180 -11.12 -8.86 18.37
C GLY A 180 -12.22 -9.43 17.47
N PRO A 181 -13.28 -9.96 18.07
CA PRO A 181 -14.35 -10.66 17.36
C PRO A 181 -15.14 -9.75 16.41
N GLU A 182 -15.34 -8.49 16.76
CA GLU A 182 -16.05 -7.51 15.92
C GLU A 182 -15.33 -7.27 14.59
N GLN A 183 -14.00 -7.08 14.63
CA GLN A 183 -13.22 -6.90 13.42
C GLN A 183 -13.13 -8.18 12.59
N GLN A 184 -13.12 -9.33 13.26
CA GLN A 184 -13.16 -10.63 12.57
C GLN A 184 -14.50 -10.83 11.86
N ALA A 185 -15.60 -10.51 12.50
CA ALA A 185 -16.93 -10.57 11.89
C ALA A 185 -17.07 -9.60 10.69
N ALA A 186 -16.59 -8.37 10.86
CA ALA A 186 -16.56 -7.39 9.76
C ALA A 186 -15.71 -7.86 8.57
N ALA A 187 -14.54 -8.46 8.83
CA ALA A 187 -13.65 -8.96 7.78
C ALA A 187 -14.29 -10.06 6.92
N LYS A 188 -15.20 -10.85 7.47
CA LYS A 188 -15.95 -11.90 6.74
C LYS A 188 -16.96 -11.33 5.75
N LYS A 189 -17.37 -10.05 5.88
CA LYS A 189 -18.32 -9.37 5.01
C LYS A 189 -17.68 -8.77 3.76
N VAL A 190 -16.36 -8.78 3.65
CA VAL A 190 -15.65 -8.20 2.52
C VAL A 190 -14.82 -9.26 1.79
N LYS A 191 -14.59 -9.03 0.49
CA LYS A 191 -13.71 -9.89 -0.31
C LYS A 191 -12.56 -9.09 -0.91
N PRO A 192 -11.37 -9.69 -1.08
CA PRO A 192 -10.25 -9.09 -1.79
C PRO A 192 -10.45 -9.20 -3.30
N PHE A 193 -10.06 -8.15 -4.02
CA PHE A 193 -9.95 -8.13 -5.46
C PHE A 193 -8.57 -7.57 -5.85
N PHE A 194 -7.87 -8.28 -6.73
CA PHE A 194 -6.56 -7.90 -7.22
C PHE A 194 -6.71 -7.21 -8.58
N PRO A 195 -6.57 -5.87 -8.65
CA PRO A 195 -6.77 -5.12 -9.90
C PRO A 195 -5.59 -5.28 -10.86
N ASN A 196 -5.76 -4.82 -12.11
CA ASN A 196 -4.73 -4.75 -13.15
C ASN A 196 -4.13 -6.11 -13.56
N GLN A 197 -4.91 -7.20 -13.53
CA GLN A 197 -4.40 -8.53 -13.88
C GLN A 197 -4.08 -8.69 -15.38
N ASP A 198 -4.65 -7.85 -16.23
CA ASP A 198 -4.45 -7.90 -17.68
C ASP A 198 -3.19 -7.13 -18.11
N GLY A 199 -2.02 -7.57 -17.61
CA GLY A 199 -0.71 -7.10 -18.07
C GLY A 199 0.18 -6.43 -17.04
N ARG A 200 -0.28 -5.38 -16.32
CA ARG A 200 0.59 -4.65 -15.37
C ARG A 200 0.70 -5.27 -13.99
N GLY A 201 -0.28 -6.06 -13.62
CA GLY A 201 -0.38 -6.66 -12.30
C GLY A 201 -0.77 -5.68 -11.19
N THR A 202 -1.12 -6.25 -10.06
CA THR A 202 -1.43 -5.49 -8.83
C THR A 202 -0.17 -4.86 -8.26
N HIS A 203 -0.27 -3.62 -7.76
CA HIS A 203 0.83 -2.93 -7.10
C HIS A 203 1.30 -3.68 -5.84
N MET A 204 2.61 -3.94 -5.78
CA MET A 204 3.29 -4.60 -4.67
C MET A 204 4.18 -3.60 -3.95
N ASN A 205 4.19 -3.61 -2.61
CA ASN A 205 5.04 -2.77 -1.79
C ASN A 205 5.63 -3.52 -0.58
#